data_ce113c2de15b0d6e65a0d85fa4c299ee
#
_entry.id   ce113c2de15b0d6e65a0d85fa4c299ee
#
_cell.length_a   1.000
_cell.length_b   1.000
_cell.length_c   1.000
_cell.angle_alpha   90.00
_cell.angle_beta   90.00
_cell.angle_gamma   90.00
#
_symmetry.space_group_name_H-M   'P 1'
#
loop_
_entity.id
_entity.type
_entity.pdbx_description
1 polymer ?
#
loop_
_entity_poly.entity_id
_entity_poly.type
_entity_poly.pdbx_seq_one_letter_code
_entity_poly.pdbx_strand_id
1 'polypeptide(L)'
;MKVPDGGDYVEFMLYGERPAPDARGTQHHICLEVPDLPKAQALLEARPDRASYPRPVEPRVGTNRKRQLNLYDPDGTRVELMEPQTVDGSPAPSSTAPPPLHP
;
A
#
# COMPACT_ATOMS: atom_id res chain seq x y z
N MET A 1 10.15 -6.83 8.02
CA MET A 1 11.57 -6.50 7.77
C MET A 1 11.68 -5.03 7.47
N LYS A 2 12.64 -4.38 8.06
CA LYS A 2 12.84 -2.93 7.92
C LYS A 2 13.81 -2.63 6.78
N VAL A 3 13.52 -1.57 6.01
CA VAL A 3 14.43 -1.07 4.99
C VAL A 3 15.57 -0.28 5.65
N PRO A 4 16.83 -0.40 5.20
CA PRO A 4 17.99 0.19 5.91
C PRO A 4 17.95 1.70 6.06
N ASP A 5 17.48 2.42 5.04
CA ASP A 5 17.64 3.87 4.92
C ASP A 5 16.42 4.68 5.31
N GLY A 6 15.47 4.09 6.02
CA GLY A 6 14.24 4.81 6.34
C GLY A 6 13.33 4.12 7.33
N GLY A 7 12.12 4.63 7.43
CA GLY A 7 11.04 4.04 8.20
C GLY A 7 10.26 2.97 7.47
N ASP A 8 10.59 2.73 6.22
CA ASP A 8 9.87 1.76 5.40
C ASP A 8 10.13 0.32 5.86
N TYR A 9 9.18 -0.54 5.59
CA TYR A 9 9.31 -1.94 5.97
C TYR A 9 8.55 -2.84 5.01
N VAL A 10 8.99 -4.09 4.93
CA VAL A 10 8.27 -5.16 4.23
C VAL A 10 7.49 -5.95 5.26
N GLU A 11 6.19 -6.04 5.04
CA GLU A 11 5.30 -6.81 5.89
C GLU A 11 5.13 -8.22 5.35
N PHE A 12 5.35 -9.21 6.20
CA PHE A 12 5.07 -10.60 5.88
C PHE A 12 3.78 -11.00 6.59
N MET A 13 2.78 -11.37 5.81
CA MET A 13 1.54 -11.91 6.35
C MET A 13 1.69 -13.41 6.58
N LEU A 14 1.50 -13.82 7.82
CA LEU A 14 1.57 -15.23 8.19
C LEU A 14 0.17 -15.84 8.15
N TYR A 15 0.04 -16.92 7.41
CA TYR A 15 -1.19 -17.69 7.33
C TYR A 15 -1.08 -18.96 8.19
N GLY A 16 -2.18 -19.37 8.80
CA GLY A 16 -2.24 -20.60 9.55
C GLY A 16 -2.03 -21.86 8.69
N GLU A 17 -2.44 -21.76 7.43
CA GLU A 17 -2.23 -22.80 6.43
C GLU A 17 -1.51 -22.23 5.21
N ARG A 18 -0.78 -23.06 4.50
CA ARG A 18 -0.08 -22.65 3.29
C ARG A 18 -1.09 -22.26 2.21
N PRO A 19 -1.01 -21.05 1.66
CA PRO A 19 -1.88 -20.66 0.55
C PRO A 19 -1.69 -21.57 -0.66
N ALA A 20 -2.76 -21.78 -1.43
CA ALA A 20 -2.67 -22.51 -2.68
C ALA A 20 -1.72 -21.80 -3.66
N PRO A 21 -0.99 -22.53 -4.51
CA PRO A 21 -0.04 -21.91 -5.44
C PRO A 21 -0.65 -20.88 -6.38
N ASP A 22 -1.89 -21.05 -6.77
CA ASP A 22 -2.63 -20.14 -7.65
C ASP A 22 -3.24 -18.94 -6.91
N ALA A 23 -3.23 -18.95 -5.58
CA ALA A 23 -3.64 -17.80 -4.78
C ALA A 23 -2.58 -16.68 -4.73
N ARG A 24 -1.44 -16.91 -5.37
CA ARG A 24 -0.38 -15.90 -5.48
C ARG A 24 -0.77 -14.84 -6.50
N GLY A 25 -0.28 -13.64 -6.29
CA GLY A 25 -0.32 -12.55 -7.26
C GLY A 25 -1.49 -11.59 -7.11
N THR A 26 -2.70 -12.06 -6.88
CA THR A 26 -3.84 -11.16 -6.73
C THR A 26 -3.86 -10.42 -5.39
N GLN A 27 -3.15 -10.94 -4.39
CA GLN A 27 -3.03 -10.34 -3.07
C GLN A 27 -1.69 -9.62 -2.86
N HIS A 28 -0.76 -9.78 -3.79
CA HIS A 28 0.50 -9.06 -3.73
C HIS A 28 0.34 -7.66 -4.30
N HIS A 29 0.85 -6.68 -3.60
CA HIS A 29 0.82 -5.31 -4.05
C HIS A 29 2.01 -4.54 -3.50
N ILE A 30 2.34 -3.44 -4.15
CA ILE A 30 3.31 -2.46 -3.68
C ILE A 30 2.53 -1.33 -3.03
N CYS A 31 2.98 -0.92 -1.84
CA CYS A 31 2.44 0.25 -1.18
C CYS A 31 3.45 1.39 -1.24
N LEU A 32 3.00 2.53 -1.73
CA LEU A 32 3.78 3.76 -1.80
C LEU A 32 3.20 4.80 -0.85
N GLU A 33 4.06 5.45 -0.11
CA GLU A 33 3.65 6.52 0.79
C GLU A 33 3.51 7.84 0.04
N VAL A 34 2.41 8.54 0.26
CA VAL A 34 2.15 9.88 -0.30
C VAL A 34 1.75 10.82 0.83
N PRO A 35 2.19 12.08 0.78
CA PRO A 35 1.90 13.02 1.87
C PRO A 35 0.44 13.45 1.95
N ASP A 36 -0.29 13.42 0.86
CA ASP A 36 -1.66 13.96 0.76
C ASP A 36 -2.48 13.09 -0.20
N LEU A 37 -3.29 12.20 0.34
CA LEU A 37 -4.08 11.26 -0.45
C LEU A 37 -5.19 11.94 -1.27
N PRO A 38 -5.95 12.92 -0.74
CA PRO A 38 -6.92 13.65 -1.55
C PRO A 38 -6.31 14.32 -2.77
N LYS A 39 -5.11 14.91 -2.62
CA LYS A 39 -4.38 15.51 -3.73
C LYS A 39 -3.93 14.46 -4.75
N ALA A 40 -3.43 13.33 -4.30
CA ALA A 40 -3.06 12.22 -5.16
C ALA A 40 -4.29 11.70 -5.93
N GLN A 41 -5.43 11.54 -5.26
CA GLN A 41 -6.68 11.14 -5.89
C GLN A 41 -7.09 12.13 -7.00
N ALA A 42 -7.03 13.42 -6.72
CA ALA A 42 -7.40 14.45 -7.70
C ALA A 42 -6.49 14.41 -8.94
N LEU A 43 -5.19 14.19 -8.76
CA LEU A 43 -4.24 14.05 -9.85
C LEU A 43 -4.54 12.81 -10.71
N LEU A 44 -4.88 11.70 -10.08
CA LEU A 44 -5.24 10.46 -10.77
C LEU A 44 -6.53 10.60 -11.57
N GLU A 45 -7.55 11.23 -10.98
CA GLU A 45 -8.84 11.44 -11.67
C GLU A 45 -8.71 12.40 -12.84
N ALA A 46 -7.76 13.34 -12.79
CA ALA A 46 -7.50 14.31 -13.85
C ALA A 46 -6.59 13.79 -14.98
N ARG A 47 -6.08 12.56 -14.88
CA ARG A 47 -5.19 12.02 -15.91
C ARG A 47 -5.90 11.86 -17.26
N PRO A 48 -5.24 12.20 -18.39
CA PRO A 48 -5.84 12.03 -19.71
C PRO A 48 -6.22 10.58 -20.03
N ASP A 49 -5.49 9.60 -19.46
CA ASP A 49 -5.72 8.18 -19.69
C ASP A 49 -6.64 7.53 -18.64
N ARG A 50 -7.36 8.34 -17.86
CA ARG A 50 -8.22 7.83 -16.77
C ARG A 50 -9.23 6.78 -17.25
N ALA A 51 -9.75 6.94 -18.45
CA ALA A 51 -10.71 6.00 -19.01
C ALA A 51 -10.13 4.60 -19.29
N SER A 52 -8.81 4.49 -19.42
CA SER A 52 -8.12 3.21 -19.57
C SER A 52 -8.06 2.42 -18.28
N TYR A 53 -8.39 3.04 -17.14
CA TYR A 53 -8.35 2.45 -15.80
C TYR A 53 -9.72 2.65 -15.14
N PRO A 54 -10.75 1.89 -15.56
CA PRO A 54 -12.14 2.18 -15.20
C PRO A 54 -12.50 1.85 -13.75
N ARG A 55 -11.62 1.15 -13.01
CA ARG A 55 -11.91 0.81 -11.62
C ARG A 55 -11.94 2.08 -10.76
N PRO A 56 -12.88 2.17 -9.81
CA PRO A 56 -12.98 3.33 -8.94
C PRO A 56 -11.71 3.57 -8.13
N VAL A 57 -11.36 4.84 -7.95
CA VAL A 57 -10.25 5.28 -7.12
C VAL A 57 -10.87 5.87 -5.85
N GLU A 58 -11.08 5.01 -4.85
CA GLU A 58 -11.79 5.37 -3.63
C GLU A 58 -10.89 5.28 -2.41
N PRO A 59 -10.75 6.37 -1.64
CA PRO A 59 -10.03 6.34 -0.37
C PRO A 59 -10.77 5.48 0.66
N ARG A 60 -9.99 4.80 1.48
CA ARG A 60 -10.50 4.05 2.63
C ARG A 60 -9.50 4.13 3.77
N VAL A 61 -9.92 3.74 4.95
CA VAL A 61 -9.03 3.60 6.11
C VAL A 61 -8.72 2.12 6.30
N GLY A 62 -7.44 1.78 6.32
CA GLY A 62 -6.99 0.42 6.55
C GLY A 62 -6.98 0.03 8.02
N THR A 63 -6.64 -1.24 8.28
CA THR A 63 -6.51 -1.77 9.65
C THR A 63 -5.41 -1.07 10.44
N ASN A 64 -4.41 -0.50 9.75
CA ASN A 64 -3.37 0.32 10.36
C ASN A 64 -3.83 1.75 10.67
N ARG A 65 -5.11 2.06 10.46
CA ARG A 65 -5.74 3.38 10.69
C ARG A 65 -5.18 4.50 9.82
N LYS A 66 -4.54 4.16 8.71
CA LYS A 66 -4.06 5.12 7.72
C LYS A 66 -5.01 5.20 6.54
N ARG A 67 -5.10 6.37 5.93
CA ARG A 67 -5.84 6.53 4.67
C ARG A 67 -5.08 5.85 3.56
N GLN A 68 -5.82 5.08 2.76
CA GLN A 68 -5.29 4.25 1.69
C GLN A 68 -6.13 4.42 0.43
N LEU A 69 -5.50 4.16 -0.69
CA LEU A 69 -6.11 4.19 -2.01
C LEU A 69 -5.53 3.05 -2.83
N ASN A 70 -6.38 2.24 -3.44
CA ASN A 70 -5.94 1.15 -4.30
C ASN A 70 -6.06 1.55 -5.77
N LEU A 71 -5.01 1.31 -6.51
CA LEU A 71 -4.95 1.46 -7.95
C LEU A 71 -4.75 0.09 -8.59
N TYR A 72 -5.26 -0.08 -9.79
CA TYR A 72 -5.14 -1.32 -10.53
C TYR A 72 -4.70 -1.03 -11.95
N ASP A 73 -3.68 -1.75 -12.42
CA ASP A 73 -3.33 -1.71 -13.82
C ASP A 73 -4.32 -2.51 -14.69
N PRO A 74 -4.20 -2.48 -16.02
CA PRO A 74 -5.11 -3.24 -16.89
C PRO A 74 -5.07 -4.75 -16.65
N ASP A 75 -3.98 -5.28 -16.13
CA ASP A 75 -3.81 -6.71 -15.82
C ASP A 75 -4.29 -7.08 -14.42
N GLY A 76 -4.75 -6.11 -13.65
CA GLY A 76 -5.27 -6.32 -12.30
C GLY A 76 -4.22 -6.25 -11.19
N THR A 77 -2.99 -5.88 -11.50
CA THR A 77 -1.94 -5.66 -10.48
C THR A 77 -2.30 -4.46 -9.62
N ARG A 78 -2.27 -4.64 -8.31
CA ARG A 78 -2.64 -3.60 -7.36
C ARG A 78 -1.43 -2.80 -6.91
N VAL A 79 -1.59 -1.48 -6.89
CA VAL A 79 -0.69 -0.55 -6.21
C VAL A 79 -1.50 0.19 -5.16
N GLU A 80 -0.99 0.27 -3.95
CA GLU A 80 -1.63 0.98 -2.86
C GLU A 80 -0.88 2.29 -2.60
N LEU A 81 -1.62 3.38 -2.45
CA LEU A 81 -1.09 4.64 -1.93
C LEU A 81 -1.57 4.82 -0.50
N MET A 82 -0.71 5.31 0.37
CA MET A 82 -1.02 5.42 1.80
C MET A 82 -0.42 6.70 2.38
N GLU A 83 -1.17 7.36 3.26
CA GLU A 83 -0.63 8.50 4.02
C GLU A 83 0.24 8.02 5.20
N PRO A 84 1.25 8.80 5.61
CA PRO A 84 2.15 8.39 6.69
C PRO A 84 1.50 8.42 8.07
N GLN A 85 0.54 9.31 8.31
CA GLN A 85 -0.10 9.46 9.61
C GLN A 85 -1.38 8.63 9.71
N THR A 86 -1.72 8.25 10.95
CA THR A 86 -3.02 7.64 11.24
C THR A 86 -4.10 8.71 11.29
N VAL A 87 -5.35 8.32 10.98
CA VAL A 87 -6.49 9.27 10.98
C VAL A 87 -6.90 9.72 12.38
N ASP A 88 -6.54 8.96 13.41
CA ASP A 88 -6.90 9.22 14.81
C ASP A 88 -5.74 9.77 15.64
N GLY A 89 -4.58 10.02 15.02
CA GLY A 89 -3.39 10.50 15.72
C GLY A 89 -2.66 9.46 16.56
N SER A 90 -3.08 8.20 16.53
CA SER A 90 -2.37 7.12 17.22
C SER A 90 -1.02 6.84 16.57
N PRO A 91 -0.07 6.19 17.29
CA PRO A 91 1.22 5.85 16.70
C PRO A 91 1.06 4.97 15.46
N ALA A 92 1.76 5.31 14.38
CA ALA A 92 1.78 4.51 13.17
C ALA A 92 2.51 3.18 13.42
N PRO A 93 1.99 2.07 12.90
CA PRO A 93 2.70 0.80 12.97
C PRO A 93 4.08 0.92 12.32
N SER A 94 5.06 0.26 12.90
CA SER A 94 6.42 0.22 12.37
C SER A 94 7.07 -1.12 12.73
N SER A 95 8.12 -1.48 12.01
CA SER A 95 8.88 -2.67 12.31
C SER A 95 9.81 -2.44 13.50
N THR A 96 9.80 -3.39 14.44
CA THR A 96 10.76 -3.46 15.56
C THR A 96 11.95 -4.37 15.23
N ALA A 97 11.98 -4.94 14.02
CA ALA A 97 13.07 -5.79 13.59
C ALA A 97 14.38 -5.02 13.53
N PRO A 98 15.53 -5.67 13.82
CA PRO A 98 16.81 -5.04 13.60
C PRO A 98 17.01 -4.73 12.11
N PRO A 99 17.86 -3.73 11.78
CA PRO A 99 18.21 -3.48 10.40
C PRO A 99 18.79 -4.73 9.74
N PRO A 100 18.57 -4.95 8.43
CA PRO A 100 19.23 -6.05 7.75
C PRO A 100 20.74 -5.89 7.79
N LEU A 101 21.43 -7.02 7.83
CA LEU A 101 22.89 -7.01 7.75
C LEU A 101 23.30 -6.47 6.38
N HIS A 102 24.30 -5.60 6.39
CA HIS A 102 24.86 -5.13 5.12
C HIS A 102 25.54 -6.29 4.39
N PRO A 103 25.35 -6.38 3.07
CA PRO A 103 26.07 -7.38 2.28
C PRO A 103 27.58 -7.18 2.30
#